data_e49fab6f507e3e0281212a4c7aa81cfd
#
_entry.id   e49fab6f507e3e0281212a4c7aa81cfd
#
_cell.length_a   1.000
_cell.length_b   1.000
_cell.length_c   1.000
_cell.angle_alpha   90.00
_cell.angle_beta   90.00
_cell.angle_gamma   90.00
#
_symmetry.space_group_name_H-M   'P 1'
#
loop_
_entity.id
_entity.type
_entity.pdbx_description
1 polymer ?
#
loop_
_entity_poly.entity_id
_entity_poly.type
_entity_poly.pdbx_seq_one_letter_code
_entity_poly.pdbx_strand_id
1 'polypeptide(L)'
;MTNPDDPTNALGVEEARRRLPELLERAAAGERFVIQRHRTPMAALVPLAGRAPTDPRLRQLQVQSLMALQGSGRGCWDPNQRHPARPAPPPPAFVQPVQHLGPQAAGPRQHAFNPRLLGQGSRIALDGAALVAFLADAKGAGKPLQALMQGIAAGYWIGVVSSISLIRVLEGPLARGDEALAQRYARAFDNPRHWQLVPADAAIAAAAVRLRRQEPQLDDSAAIELATAIQADAAVLVTDHPTLAQTGQHPVLSALRL
;
A
#
# COMPACT_ATOMS: atom_id res chain seq x y z
N MET A 1 26.79 -0.86 -8.87
CA MET A 1 26.18 -2.20 -9.00
C MET A 1 27.20 -3.19 -8.44
N THR A 2 27.11 -3.51 -7.17
CA THR A 2 27.99 -4.53 -6.54
C THR A 2 27.29 -5.87 -6.70
N ASN A 3 28.00 -6.78 -7.34
CA ASN A 3 27.55 -8.13 -7.64
C ASN A 3 27.31 -8.91 -6.33
N PRO A 4 26.18 -9.63 -6.13
CA PRO A 4 25.91 -10.40 -4.91
C PRO A 4 26.89 -11.56 -4.66
N ASP A 5 27.74 -11.88 -5.63
CA ASP A 5 28.71 -12.99 -5.58
C ASP A 5 30.16 -12.52 -5.40
N ASP A 6 30.40 -11.29 -4.89
CA ASP A 6 31.77 -10.84 -4.64
C ASP A 6 32.36 -11.57 -3.41
N PRO A 7 33.40 -12.41 -3.58
CA PRO A 7 34.03 -13.20 -2.51
C PRO A 7 34.71 -12.34 -1.45
N THR A 8 34.82 -11.04 -1.66
CA THR A 8 35.52 -10.10 -0.77
C THR A 8 34.82 -9.88 0.58
N ASN A 9 33.54 -10.21 0.70
CA ASN A 9 32.74 -10.00 1.91
C ASN A 9 32.35 -11.29 2.65
N ALA A 10 33.03 -12.40 2.37
CA ALA A 10 32.82 -13.67 3.06
C ALA A 10 33.78 -13.80 4.26
N LEU A 11 33.21 -14.00 5.46
CA LEU A 11 33.95 -14.05 6.73
C LEU A 11 33.70 -15.38 7.45
N GLY A 12 34.74 -15.92 8.07
CA GLY A 12 34.58 -17.04 8.98
C GLY A 12 33.83 -16.66 10.26
N VAL A 13 33.16 -17.64 10.91
CA VAL A 13 32.37 -17.39 12.13
C VAL A 13 33.18 -16.70 13.23
N GLU A 14 34.43 -17.16 13.48
CA GLU A 14 35.28 -16.56 14.52
C GLU A 14 35.75 -15.15 14.17
N GLU A 15 36.01 -14.87 12.91
CA GLU A 15 36.36 -13.54 12.45
C GLU A 15 35.16 -12.60 12.54
N ALA A 16 33.99 -13.06 12.11
CA ALA A 16 32.74 -12.30 12.23
C ALA A 16 32.44 -11.98 13.70
N ARG A 17 32.66 -12.92 14.63
CA ARG A 17 32.47 -12.72 16.06
C ARG A 17 33.39 -11.63 16.62
N ARG A 18 34.65 -11.65 16.27
CA ARG A 18 35.64 -10.65 16.73
C ARG A 18 35.37 -9.25 16.20
N ARG A 19 34.87 -9.15 14.97
CA ARG A 19 34.65 -7.88 14.28
C ARG A 19 33.17 -7.47 14.22
N LEU A 20 32.33 -8.14 14.99
CA LEU A 20 30.88 -7.92 14.91
C LEU A 20 30.47 -6.45 15.07
N PRO A 21 31.02 -5.64 16.01
CA PRO A 21 30.69 -4.22 16.09
C PRO A 21 30.99 -3.45 14.82
N GLU A 22 32.18 -3.63 14.24
CA GLU A 22 32.60 -3.01 12.98
C GLU A 22 31.71 -3.46 11.80
N LEU A 23 31.41 -4.76 11.73
CA LEU A 23 30.58 -5.33 10.67
C LEU A 23 29.14 -4.82 10.74
N LEU A 24 28.61 -4.57 11.95
CA LEU A 24 27.28 -3.98 12.14
C LEU A 24 27.25 -2.53 11.66
N GLU A 25 28.28 -1.73 11.94
CA GLU A 25 28.37 -0.35 11.45
C GLU A 25 28.45 -0.29 9.92
N ARG A 26 29.26 -1.15 9.32
CA ARG A 26 29.39 -1.25 7.86
C ARG A 26 28.14 -1.80 7.20
N ALA A 27 27.47 -2.79 7.81
CA ALA A 27 26.17 -3.27 7.34
C ALA A 27 25.11 -2.17 7.46
N ALA A 28 25.13 -1.36 8.53
CA ALA A 28 24.24 -0.21 8.66
C ALA A 28 24.51 0.87 7.62
N ALA A 29 25.75 0.96 7.09
CA ALA A 29 26.13 1.86 6.00
C ALA A 29 25.78 1.33 4.60
N GLY A 30 25.28 0.08 4.50
CA GLY A 30 24.81 -0.50 3.23
C GLY A 30 25.60 -1.69 2.72
N GLU A 31 26.67 -2.09 3.40
CA GLU A 31 27.45 -3.25 3.00
C GLU A 31 26.76 -4.57 3.37
N ARG A 32 27.11 -5.64 2.66
CA ARG A 32 26.58 -6.98 2.89
C ARG A 32 27.73 -7.92 3.17
N PHE A 33 27.58 -8.76 4.20
CA PHE A 33 28.57 -9.75 4.59
C PHE A 33 27.95 -11.14 4.66
N VAL A 34 28.68 -12.16 4.19
CA VAL A 34 28.29 -13.57 4.31
C VAL A 34 29.15 -14.22 5.38
N ILE A 35 28.53 -14.81 6.40
CA ILE A 35 29.21 -15.55 7.45
C ILE A 35 29.21 -17.01 7.07
N GLN A 36 30.42 -17.60 7.00
CA GLN A 36 30.65 -18.98 6.57
C GLN A 36 31.25 -19.84 7.69
N ARG A 37 30.88 -21.10 7.70
CA ARG A 37 31.55 -22.12 8.49
C ARG A 37 32.03 -23.23 7.55
N HIS A 38 33.34 -23.53 7.57
CA HIS A 38 33.95 -24.51 6.65
C HIS A 38 33.59 -24.27 5.16
N ARG A 39 33.61 -22.98 4.72
CA ARG A 39 33.22 -22.52 3.37
C ARG A 39 31.72 -22.68 3.03
N THR A 40 30.93 -23.12 3.98
CA THR A 40 29.47 -23.20 3.80
C THR A 40 28.82 -21.93 4.33
N PRO A 41 28.03 -21.15 3.53
CA PRO A 41 27.30 -19.99 4.00
C PRO A 41 26.30 -20.41 5.09
N MET A 42 26.33 -19.73 6.23
CA MET A 42 25.47 -20.00 7.38
C MET A 42 24.51 -18.84 7.68
N ALA A 43 24.95 -17.61 7.47
CA ALA A 43 24.17 -16.41 7.74
C ALA A 43 24.67 -15.25 6.88
N ALA A 44 23.86 -14.21 6.78
CA ALA A 44 24.27 -12.94 6.17
C ALA A 44 23.96 -11.78 7.11
N LEU A 45 24.90 -10.83 7.19
CA LEU A 45 24.66 -9.50 7.72
C LEU A 45 24.27 -8.60 6.55
N VAL A 46 23.07 -8.09 6.60
CA VAL A 46 22.53 -7.21 5.56
C VAL A 46 22.00 -5.91 6.17
N PRO A 47 22.01 -4.81 5.43
CA PRO A 47 21.35 -3.61 5.89
C PRO A 47 19.89 -3.89 6.24
N LEU A 48 19.44 -3.39 7.39
CA LEU A 48 18.00 -3.39 7.64
C LEU A 48 17.34 -2.42 6.65
N ALA A 49 16.51 -2.93 5.78
CA ALA A 49 15.69 -2.10 4.91
C ALA A 49 14.93 -1.09 5.79
N GLY A 50 15.22 0.20 5.63
CA GLY A 50 14.58 1.26 6.40
C GLY A 50 15.47 2.11 7.31
N ARG A 51 16.75 1.82 7.45
CA ARG A 51 17.67 2.79 8.06
C ARG A 51 18.05 3.84 7.02
N ALA A 52 17.54 5.06 7.21
CA ALA A 52 17.87 6.18 6.33
C ALA A 52 19.39 6.32 6.17
N PRO A 53 19.90 6.57 4.96
CA PRO A 53 21.31 6.85 4.76
C PRO A 53 21.74 8.02 5.64
N THR A 54 22.94 7.94 6.20
CA THR A 54 23.54 9.01 7.01
C THR A 54 23.90 10.25 6.19
N ASP A 55 23.94 10.14 4.86
CA ASP A 55 24.22 11.26 3.95
C ASP A 55 22.97 12.16 3.83
N PRO A 56 23.07 13.46 4.20
CA PRO A 56 21.99 14.43 4.06
C PRO A 56 21.49 14.59 2.62
N ARG A 57 22.34 14.37 1.61
CA ARG A 57 21.99 14.47 0.19
C ARG A 57 21.13 13.28 -0.27
N LEU A 58 21.38 12.10 0.29
CA LEU A 58 20.56 10.92 0.05
C LEU A 58 19.23 10.96 0.83
N ARG A 59 19.15 11.70 1.95
CA ARG A 59 17.89 11.96 2.66
C ARG A 59 16.90 12.77 1.84
N GLN A 60 17.37 13.73 1.04
CA GLN A 60 16.51 14.53 0.16
C GLN A 60 15.96 13.73 -1.03
N LEU A 61 16.64 12.67 -1.46
CA LEU A 61 16.18 11.80 -2.55
C LEU A 61 15.22 10.69 -2.08
N GLN A 62 15.10 10.46 -0.77
CA GLN A 62 14.51 9.23 -0.24
C GLN A 62 13.10 9.31 0.31
N VAL A 63 12.50 10.48 0.49
CA VAL A 63 11.13 10.50 0.98
C VAL A 63 10.36 11.62 0.29
N GLN A 64 9.94 11.38 -0.93
CA GLN A 64 8.72 12.03 -1.34
C GLN A 64 7.59 11.36 -0.55
N SER A 65 7.26 11.96 0.59
CA SER A 65 6.05 11.59 1.32
C SER A 65 4.89 11.57 0.31
N LEU A 66 3.99 10.60 0.43
CA LEU A 66 2.76 10.56 -0.38
C LEU A 66 2.03 11.92 -0.35
N MET A 67 2.16 12.66 0.75
CA MET A 67 1.69 14.05 0.89
C MET A 67 2.20 14.98 -0.21
N ALA A 68 3.48 14.88 -0.59
CA ALA A 68 4.07 15.72 -1.65
C ALA A 68 3.57 15.33 -3.05
N LEU A 69 2.89 14.20 -3.17
CA LEU A 69 2.33 13.69 -4.41
C LEU A 69 0.84 14.00 -4.56
N GLN A 70 0.20 14.66 -3.58
CA GLN A 70 -1.20 15.07 -3.68
C GLN A 70 -1.43 15.90 -4.94
N GLY A 71 -2.42 15.53 -5.74
CA GLY A 71 -2.77 16.21 -6.99
C GLY A 71 -1.78 16.05 -8.14
N SER A 72 -0.66 15.33 -7.99
CA SER A 72 0.33 15.12 -9.05
C SER A 72 -0.20 14.25 -10.19
N GLY A 73 -1.24 13.46 -9.94
CA GLY A 73 -1.89 12.58 -10.92
C GLY A 73 -3.16 13.17 -11.53
N ARG A 74 -3.36 14.49 -11.49
CA ARG A 74 -4.55 15.10 -12.10
C ARG A 74 -4.74 14.68 -13.55
N GLY A 75 -5.92 14.13 -13.85
CA GLY A 75 -6.27 13.62 -15.18
C GLY A 75 -5.67 12.26 -15.53
N CYS A 76 -4.79 11.66 -14.73
CA CYS A 76 -4.20 10.35 -15.03
C CYS A 76 -5.26 9.24 -15.11
N TRP A 77 -6.36 9.35 -14.37
CA TRP A 77 -7.46 8.39 -14.34
C TRP A 77 -8.74 8.90 -15.01
N ASP A 78 -8.65 9.98 -15.83
CA ASP A 78 -9.80 10.49 -16.58
C ASP A 78 -10.13 9.53 -17.74
N PRO A 79 -11.31 8.91 -17.79
CA PRO A 79 -11.69 7.99 -18.83
C PRO A 79 -11.78 8.63 -20.22
N ASN A 80 -11.95 9.96 -20.30
CA ASN A 80 -12.01 10.70 -21.56
C ASN A 80 -10.64 11.04 -22.14
N GLN A 81 -9.55 10.83 -21.40
CA GLN A 81 -8.18 11.08 -21.82
C GLN A 81 -7.40 9.81 -22.18
N ARG A 82 -8.08 8.70 -22.41
CA ARG A 82 -7.44 7.46 -22.85
C ARG A 82 -6.82 7.65 -24.23
N HIS A 83 -5.54 7.34 -24.36
CA HIS A 83 -4.93 7.06 -25.68
C HIS A 83 -5.71 5.95 -26.38
N PRO A 84 -5.68 5.88 -27.74
CA PRO A 84 -6.54 4.97 -28.51
C PRO A 84 -6.40 3.55 -28.01
N ALA A 85 -7.48 3.08 -27.43
CA ALA A 85 -7.56 1.83 -26.70
C ALA A 85 -7.46 0.62 -27.63
N ARG A 86 -6.79 -0.42 -27.13
CA ARG A 86 -7.07 -1.81 -27.51
C ARG A 86 -8.60 -2.03 -27.53
N PRO A 87 -9.17 -2.62 -28.59
CA PRO A 87 -10.62 -2.83 -28.67
C PRO A 87 -11.12 -3.64 -27.47
N ALA A 88 -12.15 -3.13 -26.82
CA ALA A 88 -12.78 -3.78 -25.68
C ALA A 88 -13.35 -5.14 -26.09
N PRO A 89 -13.29 -6.18 -25.23
CA PRO A 89 -14.02 -7.40 -25.45
C PRO A 89 -15.53 -7.09 -25.46
N PRO A 90 -16.33 -7.85 -26.25
CA PRO A 90 -17.77 -7.63 -26.31
C PRO A 90 -18.41 -7.80 -24.93
N PRO A 91 -19.42 -6.99 -24.59
CA PRO A 91 -20.08 -7.10 -23.30
C PRO A 91 -20.75 -8.47 -23.13
N PRO A 92 -20.72 -9.06 -21.94
CA PRO A 92 -21.48 -10.28 -21.67
C PRO A 92 -22.98 -10.00 -21.83
N ALA A 93 -23.68 -10.99 -22.36
CA ALA A 93 -25.12 -10.91 -22.64
C ALA A 93 -25.90 -10.47 -21.40
N PHE A 94 -26.77 -9.50 -21.60
CA PHE A 94 -27.62 -8.89 -20.59
C PHE A 94 -28.47 -9.96 -19.86
N VAL A 95 -28.23 -10.16 -18.57
CA VAL A 95 -29.17 -10.78 -17.65
C VAL A 95 -29.97 -9.64 -17.01
N GLN A 96 -31.28 -9.61 -17.23
CA GLN A 96 -32.17 -8.60 -16.68
C GLN A 96 -32.13 -8.64 -15.14
N PRO A 97 -32.05 -7.47 -14.45
CA PRO A 97 -32.13 -7.46 -13.01
C PRO A 97 -33.55 -7.79 -12.54
N VAL A 98 -33.66 -8.83 -11.72
CA VAL A 98 -34.89 -9.13 -10.98
C VAL A 98 -35.02 -8.08 -9.88
N GLN A 99 -36.07 -7.26 -9.98
CA GLN A 99 -36.42 -6.30 -8.94
C GLN A 99 -36.97 -7.06 -7.73
N HIS A 100 -36.20 -7.20 -6.68
CA HIS A 100 -36.73 -7.52 -5.35
C HIS A 100 -36.73 -6.25 -4.49
N LEU A 101 -37.92 -5.67 -4.37
CA LEU A 101 -38.25 -4.73 -3.33
C LEU A 101 -38.39 -5.51 -2.00
N GLY A 102 -37.30 -5.57 -1.23
CA GLY A 102 -37.29 -5.98 0.17
C GLY A 102 -37.11 -4.76 1.07
N PRO A 103 -37.60 -4.80 2.35
CA PRO A 103 -37.59 -3.64 3.23
C PRO A 103 -36.14 -3.16 3.50
N GLN A 104 -35.94 -1.86 3.38
CA GLN A 104 -34.71 -1.17 3.71
C GLN A 104 -34.35 -1.45 5.18
N ALA A 105 -33.42 -2.37 5.41
CA ALA A 105 -32.76 -2.48 6.70
C ALA A 105 -31.99 -1.19 6.94
N ALA A 106 -32.23 -0.56 8.08
CA ALA A 106 -31.47 0.62 8.51
C ALA A 106 -29.97 0.30 8.46
N GLY A 107 -29.26 0.93 7.54
CA GLY A 107 -27.84 0.75 7.35
C GLY A 107 -27.07 1.03 8.65
N PRO A 108 -25.90 0.42 8.87
CA PRO A 108 -25.08 0.63 10.04
C PRO A 108 -24.84 2.13 10.21
N ARG A 109 -25.05 2.61 11.44
CA ARG A 109 -24.85 4.02 11.80
C ARG A 109 -23.40 4.39 11.50
N GLN A 110 -23.19 5.10 10.42
CA GLN A 110 -21.89 5.64 10.04
C GLN A 110 -21.56 6.74 11.06
N HIS A 111 -20.80 6.39 12.08
CA HIS A 111 -20.24 7.39 12.98
C HIS A 111 -19.26 8.24 12.18
N ALA A 112 -19.36 9.56 12.31
CA ALA A 112 -18.35 10.47 11.78
C ALA A 112 -16.97 10.01 12.34
N PHE A 113 -16.02 9.80 11.45
CA PHE A 113 -14.68 9.39 11.84
C PHE A 113 -14.04 10.47 12.73
N ASN A 114 -13.69 10.08 13.92
CA ASN A 114 -12.90 10.93 14.79
C ASN A 114 -11.47 10.36 14.87
N PRO A 115 -10.48 10.98 14.21
CA PRO A 115 -9.08 10.53 14.25
C PRO A 115 -8.54 10.39 15.67
N ARG A 116 -9.11 11.14 16.64
CA ARG A 116 -8.70 11.08 18.04
C ARG A 116 -9.05 9.78 18.76
N LEU A 117 -9.92 8.97 18.17
CA LEU A 117 -10.29 7.65 18.71
C LEU A 117 -9.27 6.57 18.31
N LEU A 118 -8.41 6.83 17.33
CA LEU A 118 -7.34 5.93 16.95
C LEU A 118 -6.10 6.22 17.80
N GLY A 119 -5.65 5.21 18.52
CA GLY A 119 -4.39 5.29 19.28
C GLY A 119 -3.18 5.48 18.35
N GLN A 120 -2.07 5.96 18.92
CA GLN A 120 -0.80 6.01 18.22
C GLN A 120 -0.37 4.59 17.80
N GLY A 121 0.16 4.45 16.58
CA GLY A 121 0.56 3.17 16.01
C GLY A 121 -0.58 2.35 15.41
N SER A 122 -1.83 2.84 15.45
CA SER A 122 -2.94 2.16 14.76
C SER A 122 -2.65 2.00 13.27
N ARG A 123 -3.07 0.86 12.72
CA ARG A 123 -3.01 0.60 11.28
C ARG A 123 -4.29 1.09 10.63
N ILE A 124 -4.13 1.79 9.51
CA ILE A 124 -5.24 2.33 8.71
C ILE A 124 -5.09 1.79 7.30
N ALA A 125 -6.01 0.94 6.89
CA ALA A 125 -6.02 0.44 5.52
C ALA A 125 -6.63 1.49 4.58
N LEU A 126 -6.03 1.63 3.40
CA LEU A 126 -6.55 2.47 2.33
C LEU A 126 -6.70 1.64 1.07
N ASP A 127 -7.87 1.71 0.45
CA ASP A 127 -8.09 1.08 -0.84
C ASP A 127 -7.50 1.89 -2.00
N GLY A 128 -7.46 1.28 -3.18
CA GLY A 128 -6.95 1.96 -4.37
C GLY A 128 -7.78 3.17 -4.78
N ALA A 129 -9.09 3.18 -4.51
CA ALA A 129 -9.96 4.31 -4.85
C ALA A 129 -9.66 5.53 -3.99
N ALA A 130 -9.50 5.36 -2.66
CA ALA A 130 -9.12 6.43 -1.74
C ALA A 130 -7.74 7.01 -2.08
N LEU A 131 -6.76 6.14 -2.40
CA LEU A 131 -5.43 6.57 -2.80
C LEU A 131 -5.46 7.37 -4.11
N VAL A 132 -6.21 6.91 -5.11
CA VAL A 132 -6.38 7.63 -6.38
C VAL A 132 -7.09 8.97 -6.17
N ALA A 133 -8.12 9.02 -5.32
CA ALA A 133 -8.80 10.27 -4.99
C ALA A 133 -7.84 11.31 -4.39
N PHE A 134 -6.93 10.88 -3.51
CA PHE A 134 -5.90 11.73 -2.92
C PHE A 134 -4.86 12.19 -3.96
N LEU A 135 -4.34 11.28 -4.77
CA LEU A 135 -3.29 11.57 -5.76
C LEU A 135 -3.80 12.39 -6.94
N ALA A 136 -5.01 12.14 -7.39
CA ALA A 136 -5.65 12.93 -8.45
C ALA A 136 -6.08 14.31 -7.94
N ASP A 137 -6.54 14.38 -6.69
CA ASP A 137 -7.09 15.58 -6.06
C ASP A 137 -8.04 16.37 -7.00
N ALA A 138 -8.81 15.62 -7.78
CA ALA A 138 -9.75 16.22 -8.73
C ALA A 138 -10.79 17.05 -7.98
N LYS A 139 -10.84 18.34 -8.26
CA LYS A 139 -11.77 19.30 -7.62
C LYS A 139 -11.67 19.29 -6.07
N GLY A 140 -10.52 18.94 -5.51
CA GLY A 140 -10.30 18.91 -4.06
C GLY A 140 -10.83 17.64 -3.38
N ALA A 141 -11.10 16.58 -4.13
CA ALA A 141 -11.55 15.29 -3.57
C ALA A 141 -10.54 14.64 -2.60
N GLY A 142 -9.27 15.02 -2.68
CA GLY A 142 -8.23 14.56 -1.73
C GLY A 142 -8.22 15.30 -0.38
N LYS A 143 -8.95 16.43 -0.24
CA LYS A 143 -8.96 17.21 0.99
C LYS A 143 -9.43 16.46 2.23
N PRO A 144 -10.50 15.65 2.18
CA PRO A 144 -10.92 14.87 3.34
C PRO A 144 -9.85 13.93 3.86
N LEU A 145 -9.01 13.37 2.94
CA LEU A 145 -7.93 12.44 3.27
C LEU A 145 -6.67 13.14 3.82
N GLN A 146 -6.57 14.45 3.68
CA GLN A 146 -5.34 15.18 4.00
C GLN A 146 -4.90 15.03 5.46
N ALA A 147 -5.82 15.15 6.41
CA ALA A 147 -5.52 15.00 7.83
C ALA A 147 -5.03 13.59 8.16
N LEU A 148 -5.65 12.57 7.56
CA LEU A 148 -5.26 11.18 7.72
C LEU A 148 -3.86 10.92 7.14
N MET A 149 -3.59 11.40 5.93
CA MET A 149 -2.27 11.29 5.30
C MET A 149 -1.18 12.03 6.07
N GLN A 150 -1.51 13.19 6.66
CA GLN A 150 -0.61 13.92 7.56
C GLN A 150 -0.26 13.10 8.80
N GLY A 151 -1.24 12.44 9.42
CA GLY A 151 -1.02 11.58 10.58
C GLY A 151 -0.12 10.39 10.26
N ILE A 152 -0.29 9.76 9.09
CA ILE A 152 0.60 8.69 8.62
C ILE A 152 2.01 9.24 8.35
N ALA A 153 2.13 10.37 7.66
CA ALA A 153 3.41 11.01 7.36
C ALA A 153 4.15 11.46 8.62
N ALA A 154 3.43 11.85 9.67
CA ALA A 154 3.99 12.21 10.98
C ALA A 154 4.35 10.98 11.85
N GLY A 155 3.99 9.75 11.40
CA GLY A 155 4.24 8.52 12.14
C GLY A 155 3.30 8.26 13.31
N TYR A 156 2.16 8.96 13.36
CA TYR A 156 1.12 8.67 14.33
C TYR A 156 0.42 7.34 14.04
N TRP A 157 0.21 7.06 12.75
CA TRP A 157 -0.43 5.85 12.25
C TRP A 157 0.43 5.17 11.19
N ILE A 158 0.11 3.92 10.90
CA ILE A 158 0.73 3.14 9.83
C ILE A 158 -0.34 2.94 8.75
N GLY A 159 -0.07 3.43 7.54
CA GLY A 159 -0.91 3.16 6.37
C GLY A 159 -0.70 1.71 5.91
N VAL A 160 -1.80 0.99 5.68
CA VAL A 160 -1.78 -0.36 5.10
C VAL A 160 -2.35 -0.31 3.70
N VAL A 161 -1.62 -0.85 2.75
CA VAL A 161 -1.98 -0.86 1.32
C VAL A 161 -1.81 -2.25 0.76
N SER A 162 -2.81 -2.75 0.06
CA SER A 162 -2.71 -3.99 -0.70
C SER A 162 -1.90 -3.79 -1.98
N SER A 163 -1.20 -4.82 -2.45
CA SER A 163 -0.60 -4.80 -3.79
C SER A 163 -1.62 -4.54 -4.91
N ILE A 164 -2.88 -4.92 -4.71
CA ILE A 164 -3.98 -4.62 -5.67
C ILE A 164 -4.28 -3.13 -5.68
N SER A 165 -4.33 -2.47 -4.52
CA SER A 165 -4.49 -1.01 -4.43
C SER A 165 -3.33 -0.27 -5.12
N LEU A 166 -2.10 -0.81 -5.00
CA LEU A 166 -0.94 -0.24 -5.68
C LEU A 166 -1.05 -0.37 -7.21
N ILE A 167 -1.54 -1.49 -7.73
CA ILE A 167 -1.81 -1.65 -9.18
C ILE A 167 -2.71 -0.52 -9.66
N ARG A 168 -3.81 -0.26 -8.97
CA ARG A 168 -4.75 0.81 -9.30
C ARG A 168 -4.11 2.20 -9.29
N VAL A 169 -3.22 2.45 -8.33
CA VAL A 169 -2.45 3.71 -8.23
C VAL A 169 -1.50 3.87 -9.43
N LEU A 170 -0.85 2.80 -9.87
CA LEU A 170 0.13 2.85 -10.95
C LEU A 170 -0.51 2.87 -12.35
N GLU A 171 -1.73 2.35 -12.48
CA GLU A 171 -2.43 2.24 -13.78
C GLU A 171 -2.54 3.58 -14.50
N GLY A 172 -2.95 4.64 -13.81
CA GLY A 172 -3.16 5.96 -14.39
C GLY A 172 -1.89 6.55 -15.04
N PRO A 173 -0.78 6.71 -14.29
CA PRO A 173 0.48 7.18 -14.85
C PRO A 173 1.00 6.30 -15.98
N LEU A 174 1.01 4.96 -15.80
CA LEU A 174 1.52 4.03 -16.80
C LEU A 174 0.69 4.05 -18.10
N ALA A 175 -0.63 4.16 -18.01
CA ALA A 175 -1.49 4.29 -19.18
C ALA A 175 -1.19 5.57 -20.00
N ARG A 176 -0.54 6.56 -19.40
CA ARG A 176 -0.09 7.80 -20.06
C ARG A 176 1.38 7.78 -20.47
N GLY A 177 2.09 6.69 -20.19
CA GLY A 177 3.53 6.57 -20.44
C GLY A 177 4.39 7.38 -19.45
N ASP A 178 3.82 7.82 -18.32
CA ASP A 178 4.57 8.57 -17.28
C ASP A 178 5.21 7.59 -16.27
N GLU A 179 6.24 6.90 -16.74
CA GLU A 179 7.04 5.97 -15.93
C GLU A 179 7.65 6.65 -14.70
N ALA A 180 8.07 7.92 -14.84
CA ALA A 180 8.70 8.66 -13.75
C ALA A 180 7.71 8.90 -12.60
N LEU A 181 6.46 9.26 -12.91
CA LEU A 181 5.41 9.44 -11.92
C LEU A 181 5.02 8.11 -11.28
N ALA A 182 4.90 7.04 -12.07
CA ALA A 182 4.61 5.69 -11.57
C ALA A 182 5.67 5.23 -10.56
N GLN A 183 6.96 5.42 -10.87
CA GLN A 183 8.06 5.09 -9.96
C GLN A 183 8.02 5.94 -8.68
N ARG A 184 7.66 7.22 -8.77
CA ARG A 184 7.51 8.07 -7.58
C ARG A 184 6.39 7.55 -6.67
N TYR A 185 5.27 7.11 -7.24
CA TYR A 185 4.17 6.50 -6.47
C TYR A 185 4.60 5.20 -5.80
N ALA A 186 5.23 4.28 -6.53
CA ALA A 186 5.72 3.03 -5.95
C ALA A 186 6.66 3.29 -4.76
N ARG A 187 7.64 4.18 -4.92
CA ARG A 187 8.60 4.51 -3.86
C ARG A 187 7.98 5.20 -2.65
N ALA A 188 6.84 5.87 -2.80
CA ALA A 188 6.16 6.52 -1.68
C ALA A 188 5.69 5.52 -0.61
N PHE A 189 5.49 4.25 -0.98
CA PHE A 189 5.10 3.17 -0.08
C PHE A 189 6.27 2.34 0.47
N ASP A 190 7.52 2.63 0.06
CA ASP A 190 8.72 1.87 0.47
C ASP A 190 9.15 2.16 1.92
N ASN A 191 8.60 3.19 2.57
CA ASN A 191 8.98 3.54 3.93
C ASN A 191 8.20 2.71 4.97
N PRO A 192 8.80 1.68 5.59
CA PRO A 192 8.11 0.78 6.51
C PRO A 192 7.71 1.42 7.85
N ARG A 193 8.16 2.65 8.14
CA ARG A 193 7.71 3.41 9.31
C ARG A 193 6.34 4.02 9.12
N HIS A 194 5.96 4.27 7.87
CA HIS A 194 4.72 4.96 7.53
C HIS A 194 3.75 4.03 6.79
N TRP A 195 4.29 3.05 6.04
CA TRP A 195 3.50 2.21 5.16
C TRP A 195 3.82 0.73 5.32
N GLN A 196 2.79 -0.06 5.29
CA GLN A 196 2.85 -1.51 5.17
C GLN A 196 2.20 -1.90 3.85
N LEU A 197 3.04 -2.21 2.85
CA LEU A 197 2.55 -2.80 1.60
C LEU A 197 2.39 -4.31 1.82
N VAL A 198 1.16 -4.79 1.66
CA VAL A 198 0.79 -6.19 1.91
C VAL A 198 0.58 -6.90 0.57
N PRO A 199 1.38 -7.93 0.26
CA PRO A 199 1.18 -8.74 -0.94
C PRO A 199 -0.15 -9.49 -0.88
N ALA A 200 -0.85 -9.58 -2.01
CA ALA A 200 -2.02 -10.46 -2.14
C ALA A 200 -1.57 -11.92 -2.32
N ASP A 201 -1.17 -12.54 -1.22
CA ASP A 201 -0.73 -13.93 -1.19
C ASP A 201 -1.90 -14.93 -1.15
N ALA A 202 -1.58 -16.22 -1.08
CA ALA A 202 -2.58 -17.29 -1.06
C ALA A 202 -3.52 -17.21 0.17
N ALA A 203 -3.03 -16.72 1.32
CA ALA A 203 -3.83 -16.58 2.53
C ALA A 203 -4.86 -15.46 2.37
N ILE A 204 -4.45 -14.31 1.83
CA ILE A 204 -5.34 -13.19 1.49
C ILE A 204 -6.34 -13.61 0.42
N ALA A 205 -5.91 -14.31 -0.63
CA ALA A 205 -6.80 -14.80 -1.67
C ALA A 205 -7.88 -15.72 -1.10
N ALA A 206 -7.51 -16.68 -0.23
CA ALA A 206 -8.47 -17.55 0.43
C ALA A 206 -9.44 -16.79 1.35
N ALA A 207 -8.96 -15.76 2.07
CA ALA A 207 -9.81 -14.90 2.90
C ALA A 207 -10.78 -14.09 2.04
N ALA A 208 -10.34 -13.52 0.92
CA ALA A 208 -11.17 -12.78 -0.02
C ALA A 208 -12.31 -13.65 -0.59
N VAL A 209 -12.03 -14.91 -0.95
CA VAL A 209 -13.06 -15.85 -1.41
C VAL A 209 -14.12 -16.11 -0.31
N ARG A 210 -13.70 -16.23 0.96
CA ARG A 210 -14.65 -16.40 2.08
C ARG A 210 -15.52 -15.17 2.26
N LEU A 211 -14.93 -13.97 2.19
CA LEU A 211 -15.66 -12.69 2.27
C LEU A 211 -16.71 -12.57 1.15
N ARG A 212 -16.35 -12.88 -0.08
CA ARG A 212 -17.30 -12.87 -1.22
C ARG A 212 -18.45 -13.85 -1.09
N ARG A 213 -18.25 -14.96 -0.38
CA ARG A 213 -19.36 -15.88 -0.08
C ARG A 213 -20.36 -15.30 0.92
N GLN A 214 -19.89 -14.42 1.83
CA GLN A 214 -20.73 -13.75 2.82
C GLN A 214 -21.34 -12.46 2.25
N GLU A 215 -20.60 -11.79 1.38
CA GLU A 215 -20.91 -10.50 0.77
C GLU A 215 -20.80 -10.61 -0.77
N PRO A 216 -21.78 -11.22 -1.46
CA PRO A 216 -21.69 -11.51 -2.91
C PRO A 216 -21.56 -10.28 -3.81
N GLN A 217 -21.85 -9.08 -3.29
CA GLN A 217 -21.72 -7.82 -3.99
C GLN A 217 -20.25 -7.35 -4.10
N LEU A 218 -19.31 -7.94 -3.33
CA LEU A 218 -17.90 -7.62 -3.43
C LEU A 218 -17.32 -8.23 -4.70
N ASP A 219 -16.64 -7.41 -5.50
CA ASP A 219 -15.77 -7.91 -6.57
C ASP A 219 -14.46 -8.45 -6.00
N ASP A 220 -13.62 -9.04 -6.84
CA ASP A 220 -12.36 -9.65 -6.41
C ASP A 220 -11.40 -8.63 -5.79
N SER A 221 -11.33 -7.43 -6.35
CA SER A 221 -10.46 -6.36 -5.88
C SER A 221 -10.88 -5.88 -4.49
N ALA A 222 -12.16 -5.55 -4.33
CA ALA A 222 -12.74 -5.11 -3.07
C ALA A 222 -12.59 -6.17 -1.97
N ALA A 223 -12.81 -7.45 -2.31
CA ALA A 223 -12.65 -8.54 -1.37
C ALA A 223 -11.19 -8.73 -0.91
N ILE A 224 -10.22 -8.56 -1.82
CA ILE A 224 -8.79 -8.62 -1.49
C ILE A 224 -8.39 -7.43 -0.61
N GLU A 225 -8.84 -6.22 -0.91
CA GLU A 225 -8.57 -5.03 -0.11
C GLU A 225 -9.14 -5.16 1.31
N LEU A 226 -10.37 -5.67 1.44
CA LEU A 226 -11.00 -5.94 2.74
C LEU A 226 -10.26 -7.06 3.51
N ALA A 227 -9.92 -8.17 2.85
CA ALA A 227 -9.15 -9.24 3.45
C ALA A 227 -7.78 -8.76 3.93
N THR A 228 -7.13 -7.88 3.17
CA THR A 228 -5.86 -7.25 3.54
C THR A 228 -6.02 -6.40 4.81
N ALA A 229 -7.06 -5.58 4.89
CA ALA A 229 -7.34 -4.76 6.07
C ALA A 229 -7.54 -5.61 7.33
N ILE A 230 -8.31 -6.68 7.22
CA ILE A 230 -8.57 -7.61 8.33
C ILE A 230 -7.29 -8.34 8.76
N GLN A 231 -6.52 -8.90 7.81
CA GLN A 231 -5.29 -9.63 8.13
C GLN A 231 -4.19 -8.74 8.70
N ALA A 232 -4.12 -7.50 8.26
CA ALA A 232 -3.18 -6.53 8.80
C ALA A 232 -3.61 -5.96 10.16
N ASP A 233 -4.73 -6.40 10.72
CA ASP A 233 -5.31 -5.87 11.95
C ASP A 233 -5.46 -4.34 11.87
N ALA A 234 -5.95 -3.86 10.74
CA ALA A 234 -6.22 -2.44 10.55
C ALA A 234 -7.43 -2.03 11.38
N ALA A 235 -7.31 -0.93 12.12
CA ALA A 235 -8.42 -0.41 12.92
C ALA A 235 -9.60 0.06 12.05
N VAL A 236 -9.31 0.42 10.80
CA VAL A 236 -10.30 0.91 9.83
C VAL A 236 -9.81 0.75 8.41
N LEU A 237 -10.74 0.52 7.48
CA LEU A 237 -10.51 0.60 6.04
C LEU A 237 -11.12 1.89 5.49
N VAL A 238 -10.31 2.72 4.87
CA VAL A 238 -10.75 3.95 4.19
C VAL A 238 -10.95 3.64 2.72
N THR A 239 -12.16 3.90 2.24
CA THR A 239 -12.57 3.57 0.88
C THR A 239 -13.46 4.65 0.27
N ASP A 240 -13.45 4.76 -1.03
CA ASP A 240 -14.47 5.46 -1.83
C ASP A 240 -15.28 4.46 -2.68
N HIS A 241 -15.07 3.17 -2.46
CA HIS A 241 -15.78 2.11 -3.18
C HIS A 241 -17.16 1.85 -2.55
N PRO A 242 -18.26 1.95 -3.31
CA PRO A 242 -19.62 1.92 -2.75
C PRO A 242 -19.96 0.59 -2.07
N THR A 243 -19.49 -0.53 -2.56
CA THR A 243 -19.75 -1.85 -1.96
C THR A 243 -18.96 -2.06 -0.68
N LEU A 244 -17.71 -1.62 -0.61
CA LEU A 244 -16.92 -1.68 0.61
C LEU A 244 -17.51 -0.82 1.72
N ALA A 245 -18.06 0.34 1.37
CA ALA A 245 -18.72 1.23 2.33
C ALA A 245 -19.99 0.63 2.98
N GLN A 246 -20.53 -0.44 2.42
CA GLN A 246 -21.75 -1.11 2.89
C GLN A 246 -21.47 -2.44 3.62
N THR A 247 -20.22 -2.92 3.62
CA THR A 247 -19.87 -4.16 4.32
C THR A 247 -19.96 -4.00 5.84
N GLY A 248 -20.46 -5.05 6.52
CA GLY A 248 -20.49 -5.11 7.98
C GLY A 248 -19.31 -5.85 8.61
N GLN A 249 -18.39 -6.37 7.79
CA GLN A 249 -17.33 -7.28 8.21
C GLN A 249 -16.15 -6.59 8.90
N HIS A 250 -16.00 -5.28 8.71
CA HIS A 250 -14.88 -4.49 9.25
C HIS A 250 -15.30 -3.02 9.37
N PRO A 251 -14.75 -2.25 10.32
CA PRO A 251 -14.94 -0.81 10.35
C PRO A 251 -14.48 -0.16 9.04
N VAL A 252 -15.40 0.47 8.34
CA VAL A 252 -15.13 1.12 7.05
C VAL A 252 -15.50 2.60 7.12
N LEU A 253 -14.66 3.43 6.54
CA LEU A 253 -14.87 4.87 6.41
C LEU A 253 -14.93 5.26 4.94
N SER A 254 -15.93 6.04 4.58
CA SER A 254 -15.93 6.68 3.27
C SER A 254 -14.90 7.80 3.23
N ALA A 255 -14.02 7.77 2.22
CA ALA A 255 -13.01 8.80 1.98
C ALA A 255 -13.62 10.20 1.78
N LEU A 256 -14.85 10.29 1.33
CA LEU A 256 -15.59 11.54 1.11
C LEU A 256 -16.20 12.13 2.39
N ARG A 257 -16.15 11.43 3.52
CA ARG A 257 -16.80 11.80 4.79
C ARG A 257 -15.82 11.96 5.96
N LEU A 258 -14.53 12.03 5.66
CA LEU A 258 -13.44 12.28 6.62
C LEU A 258 -13.37 13.73 7.10
#